data_af2dbb929ea1598ab04e7d2372bc4aa0
#
_entry.id   af2dbb929ea1598ab04e7d2372bc4aa0
#
_cell.length_a   1.000
_cell.length_b   1.000
_cell.length_c   1.000
_cell.angle_alpha   90.00
_cell.angle_beta   90.00
_cell.angle_gamma   90.00
#
_symmetry.space_group_name_H-M   'P 1'
#
loop_
_entity.id
_entity.type
_entity.pdbx_description
1 polymer ?
#
loop_
_entity_poly.entity_id
_entity_poly.type
_entity_poly.pdbx_seq_one_letter_code
_entity_poly.pdbx_strand_id
1 'polypeptide(L)'
;QGLEVELNKRVENLSELERCFVELGKALLSGCHLVIVDNPSNYLSEYELYKFQRMLKKIRKEGISVLYIGNHHQELFKIADRTALFSDGYIYKVFERDEMTDENMAPYTSEWKILSTENEQENDDGILHFHTVGAGNLNGLRFILHRGECVTLLDKENKIAGDMMDLMTGKMRCKSGWITVDHVTYTQKKAGNYLDEGIAVIPADGVNRLLFLEMSYMENLTFLLDRKLKKSLIPGKIYKSIHSEYRPIAGPVIDAPCVRDIPQEDQFALLYHK
;
A
#
# COMPACT_ATOMS: atom_id res chain seq x y z
N GLN A 1 -15.90 -25.34 -11.27
CA GLN A 1 -16.43 -25.10 -9.94
C GLN A 1 -16.43 -23.61 -9.71
N GLY A 2 -17.68 -23.07 -9.54
CA GLY A 2 -18.00 -21.68 -9.69
C GLY A 2 -17.56 -20.85 -8.49
N LEU A 3 -17.44 -19.58 -8.76
CA LEU A 3 -17.44 -18.52 -7.79
C LEU A 3 -18.85 -18.45 -7.20
N GLU A 4 -18.98 -18.74 -5.93
CA GLU A 4 -20.20 -18.49 -5.19
C GLU A 4 -20.16 -17.03 -4.71
N VAL A 5 -20.67 -16.13 -5.58
CA VAL A 5 -21.05 -14.80 -5.14
C VAL A 5 -22.49 -14.88 -4.65
N GLU A 6 -22.74 -14.50 -3.41
CA GLU A 6 -24.10 -14.40 -2.89
C GLU A 6 -24.86 -13.31 -3.66
N LEU A 7 -25.77 -13.71 -4.54
CA LEU A 7 -26.49 -12.81 -5.45
C LEU A 7 -27.31 -11.72 -4.75
N ASN A 8 -27.67 -11.92 -3.48
CA ASN A 8 -28.45 -10.97 -2.68
C ASN A 8 -27.60 -10.03 -1.83
N LYS A 9 -26.26 -10.16 -1.89
CA LYS A 9 -25.33 -9.30 -1.14
C LYS A 9 -25.23 -7.92 -1.82
N ARG A 10 -25.29 -6.85 -1.05
CA ARG A 10 -25.10 -5.50 -1.57
C ARG A 10 -23.67 -5.35 -2.05
N VAL A 11 -23.44 -4.61 -3.15
CA VAL A 11 -22.12 -4.39 -3.75
C VAL A 11 -21.12 -3.78 -2.75
N GLU A 12 -21.58 -2.92 -1.86
CA GLU A 12 -20.77 -2.34 -0.78
C GLU A 12 -20.17 -3.35 0.20
N ASN A 13 -20.83 -4.53 0.33
CA ASN A 13 -20.43 -5.61 1.23
C ASN A 13 -19.66 -6.74 0.52
N LEU A 14 -19.43 -6.60 -0.79
CA LEU A 14 -18.60 -7.54 -1.56
C LEU A 14 -17.11 -7.32 -1.25
N SER A 15 -16.34 -8.42 -1.19
CA SER A 15 -14.87 -8.35 -1.19
C SER A 15 -14.36 -7.78 -2.52
N GLU A 16 -13.10 -7.32 -2.56
CA GLU A 16 -12.50 -6.80 -3.79
C GLU A 16 -12.48 -7.86 -4.90
N LEU A 17 -12.20 -9.11 -4.55
CA LEU A 17 -12.27 -10.22 -5.49
C LEU A 17 -13.70 -10.45 -6.02
N GLU A 18 -14.72 -10.43 -5.16
CA GLU A 18 -16.12 -10.56 -5.57
C GLU A 18 -16.54 -9.44 -6.52
N ARG A 19 -16.10 -8.18 -6.26
CA ARG A 19 -16.32 -7.03 -7.16
C ARG A 19 -15.67 -7.23 -8.52
N CYS A 20 -14.41 -7.69 -8.56
CA CYS A 20 -13.73 -8.03 -9.81
C CYS A 20 -14.50 -9.07 -10.62
N PHE A 21 -15.10 -10.06 -9.96
CA PHE A 21 -15.88 -11.10 -10.64
C PHE A 21 -17.23 -10.59 -11.15
N VAL A 22 -17.88 -9.68 -10.43
CA VAL A 22 -19.09 -9.02 -10.90
C VAL A 22 -18.80 -8.20 -12.15
N GLU A 23 -17.74 -7.40 -12.16
CA GLU A 23 -17.34 -6.60 -13.32
C GLU A 23 -16.96 -7.49 -14.51
N LEU A 24 -16.21 -8.56 -14.27
CA LEU A 24 -15.89 -9.54 -15.31
C LEU A 24 -17.15 -10.21 -15.86
N GLY A 25 -18.09 -10.59 -15.01
CA GLY A 25 -19.38 -11.18 -15.41
C GLY A 25 -20.20 -10.21 -16.28
N LYS A 26 -20.26 -8.93 -15.91
CA LYS A 26 -20.91 -7.88 -16.72
C LYS A 26 -20.27 -7.77 -18.10
N ALA A 27 -18.93 -7.72 -18.18
CA ALA A 27 -18.21 -7.66 -19.44
C ALA A 27 -18.52 -8.85 -20.34
N LEU A 28 -18.54 -10.08 -19.79
CA LEU A 28 -18.86 -11.29 -20.53
C LEU A 28 -20.31 -11.29 -21.06
N LEU A 29 -21.26 -10.89 -20.23
CA LEU A 29 -22.67 -10.80 -20.62
C LEU A 29 -22.91 -9.73 -21.69
N SER A 30 -22.07 -8.69 -21.74
CA SER A 30 -22.11 -7.64 -22.76
C SER A 30 -21.47 -8.07 -24.09
N GLY A 31 -20.93 -9.29 -24.19
CA GLY A 31 -20.28 -9.80 -25.40
C GLY A 31 -18.93 -9.16 -25.70
N CYS A 32 -18.17 -8.77 -24.68
CA CYS A 32 -16.85 -8.18 -24.87
C CYS A 32 -15.85 -9.19 -25.50
N HIS A 33 -14.94 -8.67 -26.32
CA HIS A 33 -13.85 -9.44 -26.93
C HIS A 33 -12.48 -9.15 -26.30
N LEU A 34 -12.40 -8.09 -25.51
CA LEU A 34 -11.20 -7.63 -24.81
C LEU A 34 -11.54 -7.22 -23.38
N VAL A 35 -10.77 -7.72 -22.43
CA VAL A 35 -10.79 -7.32 -21.02
C VAL A 35 -9.46 -6.65 -20.70
N ILE A 36 -9.51 -5.44 -20.15
CA ILE A 36 -8.33 -4.73 -19.65
C ILE A 36 -8.35 -4.82 -18.13
N VAL A 37 -7.24 -5.28 -17.55
CA VAL A 37 -7.03 -5.42 -16.10
C VAL A 37 -5.85 -4.55 -15.71
N ASP A 38 -6.07 -3.60 -14.81
CA ASP A 38 -5.05 -2.65 -14.38
C ASP A 38 -4.66 -2.89 -12.91
N ASN A 39 -3.41 -3.28 -12.70
CA ASN A 39 -2.73 -3.44 -11.41
C ASN A 39 -3.59 -4.13 -10.32
N PRO A 40 -4.14 -5.33 -10.53
CA PRO A 40 -5.00 -5.98 -9.56
C PRO A 40 -4.28 -6.36 -8.25
N SER A 41 -2.96 -6.51 -8.28
CA SER A 41 -2.13 -6.74 -7.08
C SER A 41 -2.15 -5.57 -6.09
N ASN A 42 -2.58 -4.37 -6.51
CA ASN A 42 -2.72 -3.24 -5.60
C ASN A 42 -3.87 -3.38 -4.60
N TYR A 43 -4.86 -4.24 -4.88
CA TYR A 43 -6.07 -4.40 -4.06
C TYR A 43 -6.47 -5.84 -3.80
N LEU A 44 -5.91 -6.83 -4.52
CA LEU A 44 -6.11 -8.25 -4.27
C LEU A 44 -4.93 -8.82 -3.48
N SER A 45 -5.21 -9.64 -2.46
CA SER A 45 -4.19 -10.47 -1.82
C SER A 45 -3.62 -11.50 -2.81
N GLU A 46 -2.46 -12.08 -2.50
CA GLU A 46 -1.83 -13.10 -3.36
C GLU A 46 -2.76 -14.26 -3.69
N TYR A 47 -3.55 -14.72 -2.71
CA TYR A 47 -4.51 -15.79 -2.89
C TYR A 47 -5.70 -15.38 -3.77
N GLU A 48 -6.23 -14.18 -3.58
CA GLU A 48 -7.30 -13.62 -4.40
C GLU A 48 -6.84 -13.38 -5.83
N LEU A 49 -5.64 -12.83 -6.00
CA LEU A 49 -5.00 -12.62 -7.28
C LEU A 49 -4.85 -13.95 -8.07
N TYR A 50 -4.40 -15.00 -7.39
CA TYR A 50 -4.33 -16.34 -8.00
C TYR A 50 -5.71 -16.83 -8.48
N LYS A 51 -6.77 -16.64 -7.69
CA LYS A 51 -8.14 -17.00 -8.09
C LYS A 51 -8.60 -16.18 -9.28
N PHE A 52 -8.33 -14.86 -9.28
CA PHE A 52 -8.69 -13.96 -10.35
C PHE A 52 -7.96 -14.33 -11.65
N GLN A 53 -6.66 -14.56 -11.60
CA GLN A 53 -5.87 -15.01 -12.75
C GLN A 53 -6.34 -16.35 -13.31
N ARG A 54 -6.77 -17.28 -12.46
CA ARG A 54 -7.38 -18.54 -12.93
C ARG A 54 -8.66 -18.30 -13.72
N MET A 55 -9.48 -17.32 -13.33
CA MET A 55 -10.68 -16.94 -14.09
C MET A 55 -10.33 -16.31 -15.41
N LEU A 56 -9.35 -15.39 -15.45
CA LEU A 56 -8.86 -14.79 -16.71
C LEU A 56 -8.35 -15.86 -17.67
N LYS A 57 -7.65 -16.88 -17.19
CA LYS A 57 -7.22 -18.03 -18.01
C LYS A 57 -8.40 -18.84 -18.59
N LYS A 58 -9.53 -18.89 -17.90
CA LYS A 58 -10.75 -19.57 -18.42
C LYS A 58 -11.39 -18.76 -19.55
N ILE A 59 -11.60 -17.45 -19.37
CA ILE A 59 -12.25 -16.62 -20.41
C ILE A 59 -11.39 -16.51 -21.67
N ARG A 60 -10.06 -16.58 -21.56
CA ARG A 60 -9.16 -16.67 -22.73
C ARG A 60 -9.43 -17.89 -23.59
N LYS A 61 -9.74 -19.05 -22.96
CA LYS A 61 -10.10 -20.28 -23.70
C LYS A 61 -11.42 -20.14 -24.44
N GLU A 62 -12.27 -19.20 -24.06
CA GLU A 62 -13.52 -18.85 -24.71
C GLU A 62 -13.33 -17.79 -25.81
N GLY A 63 -12.08 -17.42 -26.13
CA GLY A 63 -11.73 -16.50 -27.22
C GLY A 63 -11.66 -15.03 -26.82
N ILE A 64 -11.73 -14.70 -25.52
CA ILE A 64 -11.61 -13.33 -25.02
C ILE A 64 -10.15 -12.97 -24.79
N SER A 65 -9.69 -11.88 -25.41
CA SER A 65 -8.36 -11.35 -25.20
C SER A 65 -8.26 -10.62 -23.86
N VAL A 66 -7.08 -10.67 -23.22
CA VAL A 66 -6.82 -9.98 -21.95
C VAL A 66 -5.58 -9.12 -22.11
N LEU A 67 -5.72 -7.82 -21.85
CA LEU A 67 -4.62 -6.89 -21.64
C LEU A 67 -4.43 -6.73 -20.13
N TYR A 68 -3.35 -7.27 -19.59
CA TYR A 68 -3.04 -7.24 -18.17
C TYR A 68 -1.90 -6.26 -17.93
N ILE A 69 -2.13 -5.25 -17.11
CA ILE A 69 -1.15 -4.23 -16.73
C ILE A 69 -0.73 -4.53 -15.29
N GLY A 70 0.56 -4.46 -14.99
CA GLY A 70 1.09 -4.71 -13.65
C GLY A 70 2.52 -4.23 -13.51
N ASN A 71 2.94 -4.02 -12.27
CA ASN A 71 4.27 -3.51 -11.92
C ASN A 71 5.25 -4.64 -11.51
N HIS A 72 4.75 -5.86 -11.33
CA HIS A 72 5.54 -7.00 -10.87
C HIS A 72 5.65 -8.05 -11.96
N HIS A 73 6.83 -8.16 -12.58
CA HIS A 73 7.05 -9.11 -13.68
C HIS A 73 6.74 -10.56 -13.31
N GLN A 74 7.04 -10.99 -12.09
CA GLN A 74 6.73 -12.34 -11.61
C GLN A 74 5.24 -12.64 -11.60
N GLU A 75 4.39 -11.64 -11.36
CA GLU A 75 2.94 -11.75 -11.48
C GLU A 75 2.52 -11.91 -12.93
N LEU A 76 3.05 -11.04 -13.81
CA LEU A 76 2.74 -11.02 -15.24
C LEU A 76 3.17 -12.32 -15.93
N PHE A 77 4.33 -12.83 -15.62
CA PHE A 77 4.88 -14.07 -16.18
C PHE A 77 4.04 -15.32 -15.84
N LYS A 78 3.25 -15.27 -14.75
CA LYS A 78 2.33 -16.38 -14.41
C LYS A 78 1.13 -16.50 -15.34
N ILE A 79 0.69 -15.39 -15.98
CA ILE A 79 -0.56 -15.34 -16.74
C ILE A 79 -0.36 -15.03 -18.22
N ALA A 80 0.62 -14.22 -18.59
CA ALA A 80 0.78 -13.67 -19.92
C ALA A 80 1.31 -14.70 -20.94
N ASP A 81 0.93 -14.55 -22.20
CA ASP A 81 1.55 -15.23 -23.33
C ASP A 81 2.72 -14.42 -23.87
N ARG A 82 2.61 -13.08 -23.82
CA ARG A 82 3.68 -12.12 -24.12
C ARG A 82 3.67 -11.01 -23.08
N THR A 83 4.82 -10.48 -22.72
CA THR A 83 4.96 -9.36 -21.79
C THR A 83 5.73 -8.23 -22.46
N ALA A 84 5.12 -7.06 -22.58
CA ALA A 84 5.80 -5.85 -23.05
C ALA A 84 6.29 -5.02 -21.86
N LEU A 85 7.58 -4.71 -21.87
CA LEU A 85 8.17 -3.78 -20.92
C LEU A 85 7.99 -2.36 -21.44
N PHE A 86 7.31 -1.53 -20.66
CA PHE A 86 6.92 -0.19 -21.02
C PHE A 86 7.47 0.83 -20.02
N SER A 87 8.12 1.87 -20.49
CA SER A 87 8.59 3.01 -19.69
C SER A 87 8.68 4.26 -20.58
N ASP A 88 8.46 5.43 -20.00
CA ASP A 88 8.58 6.75 -20.62
C ASP A 88 7.83 6.88 -21.97
N GLY A 89 6.71 6.18 -22.10
CA GLY A 89 5.90 6.21 -23.32
C GLY A 89 6.35 5.24 -24.44
N TYR A 90 7.38 4.40 -24.21
CA TYR A 90 7.95 3.49 -25.19
C TYR A 90 7.94 2.04 -24.73
N ILE A 91 7.84 1.11 -25.71
CA ILE A 91 8.06 -0.31 -25.47
C ILE A 91 9.56 -0.59 -25.68
N TYR A 92 10.25 -0.96 -24.59
CA TYR A 92 11.67 -1.29 -24.63
C TYR A 92 11.95 -2.71 -25.10
N LYS A 93 11.13 -3.65 -24.68
CA LYS A 93 11.29 -5.08 -24.97
C LYS A 93 9.93 -5.76 -24.92
N VAL A 94 9.75 -6.74 -25.80
CA VAL A 94 8.66 -7.72 -25.70
C VAL A 94 9.28 -9.07 -25.41
N PHE A 95 8.82 -9.74 -24.37
CA PHE A 95 9.21 -11.09 -24.00
C PHE A 95 8.15 -12.06 -24.52
N GLU A 96 8.58 -13.03 -25.31
CA GLU A 96 7.76 -14.19 -25.65
C GLU A 96 7.72 -15.17 -24.45
N ARG A 97 6.83 -16.15 -24.49
CA ARG A 97 6.57 -17.03 -23.33
C ARG A 97 7.81 -17.74 -22.80
N ASP A 98 8.69 -18.18 -23.68
CA ASP A 98 9.95 -18.88 -23.38
C ASP A 98 11.06 -17.94 -22.89
N GLU A 99 10.95 -16.64 -23.16
CA GLU A 99 11.87 -15.60 -22.68
C GLU A 99 11.51 -15.07 -21.28
N MET A 100 10.33 -15.40 -20.72
CA MET A 100 9.80 -14.86 -19.45
C MET A 100 10.49 -15.51 -18.25
N THR A 101 11.74 -15.13 -17.99
CA THR A 101 12.55 -15.57 -16.85
C THR A 101 13.09 -14.38 -16.07
N ASP A 102 13.38 -14.59 -14.78
CA ASP A 102 13.99 -13.53 -13.93
C ASP A 102 15.36 -13.10 -14.48
N GLU A 103 16.12 -14.04 -15.10
CA GLU A 103 17.41 -13.76 -15.72
C GLU A 103 17.29 -12.79 -16.90
N ASN A 104 16.31 -13.01 -17.77
CA ASN A 104 16.05 -12.13 -18.91
C ASN A 104 15.50 -10.78 -18.48
N MET A 105 14.81 -10.71 -17.34
CA MET A 105 14.28 -9.47 -16.78
C MET A 105 15.33 -8.66 -16.01
N ALA A 106 16.34 -9.31 -15.43
CA ALA A 106 17.36 -8.68 -14.59
C ALA A 106 18.02 -7.42 -15.17
N PRO A 107 18.36 -7.32 -16.49
CA PRO A 107 18.93 -6.12 -17.08
C PRO A 107 18.02 -4.87 -17.00
N TYR A 108 16.71 -5.08 -16.88
CA TYR A 108 15.68 -4.03 -16.86
C TYR A 108 15.22 -3.70 -15.44
N THR A 109 15.62 -4.50 -14.44
CA THR A 109 15.29 -4.29 -13.02
C THR A 109 16.48 -3.86 -12.19
N SER A 110 17.59 -3.51 -12.81
CA SER A 110 18.90 -3.26 -12.16
C SER A 110 18.94 -2.08 -11.20
N GLU A 111 17.91 -1.24 -11.12
CA GLU A 111 17.78 -0.21 -10.09
C GLU A 111 17.32 -0.77 -8.73
N TRP A 112 16.81 -1.98 -8.68
CA TRP A 112 16.46 -2.68 -7.45
C TRP A 112 17.65 -3.47 -6.91
N LYS A 113 18.71 -2.79 -6.49
CA LYS A 113 19.66 -3.41 -5.57
C LYS A 113 18.87 -3.75 -4.31
N ILE A 114 18.70 -5.05 -4.05
CA ILE A 114 18.36 -5.54 -2.72
C ILE A 114 19.44 -4.94 -1.82
N LEU A 115 19.08 -3.92 -1.07
CA LEU A 115 19.87 -3.50 0.07
C LEU A 115 19.84 -4.72 0.99
N SER A 116 20.87 -5.58 0.89
CA SER A 116 21.12 -6.58 1.90
C SER A 116 21.33 -5.80 3.17
N THR A 117 20.33 -5.79 4.03
CA THR A 117 20.49 -5.38 5.42
C THR A 117 21.53 -6.31 5.99
N GLU A 118 22.76 -5.81 6.15
CA GLU A 118 23.72 -6.44 7.05
C GLU A 118 22.98 -6.56 8.38
N ASN A 119 22.90 -7.79 8.89
CA ASN A 119 22.35 -8.06 10.21
C ASN A 119 23.21 -7.34 11.23
N GLU A 120 22.83 -6.09 11.52
CA GLU A 120 23.38 -5.39 12.67
C GLU A 120 22.73 -6.01 13.92
N GLN A 121 23.59 -6.60 14.72
CA GLN A 121 23.49 -7.08 16.09
C GLN A 121 22.11 -7.06 16.74
N GLU A 122 21.71 -8.21 17.27
CA GLU A 122 20.64 -8.41 18.26
C GLU A 122 20.80 -7.41 19.44
N ASN A 123 20.21 -6.24 19.27
CA ASN A 123 19.90 -5.40 20.42
C ASN A 123 18.57 -5.89 20.99
N ASP A 124 18.60 -6.33 22.25
CA ASP A 124 17.44 -6.80 23.04
C ASP A 124 16.43 -5.68 23.35
N ASP A 125 16.41 -4.62 22.57
CA ASP A 125 15.59 -3.42 22.76
C ASP A 125 14.33 -3.46 21.87
N GLY A 126 13.36 -4.28 22.28
CA GLY A 126 12.06 -4.41 21.62
C GLY A 126 11.25 -3.13 21.70
N ILE A 127 11.07 -2.41 20.58
CA ILE A 127 10.29 -1.16 20.54
C ILE A 127 8.78 -1.39 20.48
N LEU A 128 8.33 -2.47 19.81
CA LEU A 128 6.92 -2.84 19.74
C LEU A 128 6.77 -4.31 20.09
N HIS A 129 5.90 -4.63 21.04
CA HIS A 129 5.72 -5.99 21.50
C HIS A 129 4.23 -6.33 21.57
N PHE A 130 3.82 -7.35 20.84
CA PHE A 130 2.48 -7.95 20.89
C PHE A 130 2.52 -9.15 21.85
N HIS A 131 1.79 -9.07 22.96
CA HIS A 131 1.72 -10.10 23.99
C HIS A 131 0.43 -10.92 23.84
N THR A 132 0.45 -11.91 22.97
CA THR A 132 -0.68 -12.84 22.74
C THR A 132 -1.99 -12.10 22.43
N VAL A 133 -1.91 -11.13 21.52
CA VAL A 133 -3.00 -10.20 21.19
C VAL A 133 -4.09 -10.89 20.39
N GLY A 134 -5.33 -10.77 20.86
CA GLY A 134 -6.55 -11.14 20.12
C GLY A 134 -7.40 -9.92 19.84
N ALA A 135 -7.69 -9.66 18.55
CA ALA A 135 -8.55 -8.57 18.09
C ALA A 135 -9.00 -8.84 16.65
N GLY A 136 -10.30 -8.73 16.35
CA GLY A 136 -10.81 -9.07 15.01
C GLY A 136 -10.44 -10.49 14.60
N ASN A 137 -9.72 -10.62 13.50
CA ASN A 137 -9.15 -11.88 12.98
C ASN A 137 -7.75 -12.20 13.56
N LEU A 138 -7.19 -11.34 14.40
CA LEU A 138 -5.94 -11.61 15.10
C LEU A 138 -6.19 -12.58 16.24
N ASN A 139 -5.59 -13.76 16.17
CA ASN A 139 -5.77 -14.85 17.14
C ASN A 139 -4.47 -15.14 17.87
N GLY A 140 -4.25 -14.47 19.02
CA GLY A 140 -3.09 -14.71 19.85
C GLY A 140 -1.76 -14.25 19.24
N LEU A 141 -1.78 -13.14 18.51
CA LEU A 141 -0.61 -12.58 17.87
C LEU A 141 0.48 -12.29 18.91
N ARG A 142 1.66 -12.84 18.67
CA ARG A 142 2.83 -12.66 19.52
C ARG A 142 4.06 -12.45 18.65
N PHE A 143 4.63 -11.26 18.70
CA PHE A 143 5.93 -10.97 18.11
C PHE A 143 6.53 -9.70 18.72
N ILE A 144 7.80 -9.51 18.52
CA ILE A 144 8.57 -8.34 18.95
C ILE A 144 9.18 -7.72 17.70
N LEU A 145 9.13 -6.39 17.62
CA LEU A 145 9.87 -5.58 16.67
C LEU A 145 10.97 -4.85 17.44
N HIS A 146 12.21 -5.03 17.02
CA HIS A 146 13.36 -4.38 17.65
C HIS A 146 13.62 -2.99 17.05
N ARG A 147 14.35 -2.17 17.77
CA ARG A 147 14.71 -0.82 17.30
C ARG A 147 15.59 -0.90 16.05
N GLY A 148 15.21 -0.21 14.98
CA GLY A 148 15.91 -0.23 13.68
C GLY A 148 15.60 -1.45 12.80
N GLU A 149 14.75 -2.38 13.26
CA GLU A 149 14.33 -3.56 12.51
C GLU A 149 13.19 -3.23 11.56
N CYS A 150 13.16 -3.89 10.40
CA CYS A 150 12.04 -3.88 9.45
C CYS A 150 11.43 -5.28 9.37
N VAL A 151 10.18 -5.43 9.79
CA VAL A 151 9.46 -6.72 9.74
C VAL A 151 8.32 -6.64 8.74
N THR A 152 8.24 -7.63 7.85
CA THR A 152 7.14 -7.80 6.91
C THR A 152 6.16 -8.85 7.41
N LEU A 153 4.88 -8.48 7.53
CA LEU A 153 3.79 -9.40 7.84
C LEU A 153 3.10 -9.83 6.55
N LEU A 154 3.22 -11.13 6.20
CA LEU A 154 2.57 -11.68 5.02
C LEU A 154 1.13 -12.09 5.35
N ASP A 155 0.17 -11.29 4.92
CA ASP A 155 -1.27 -11.57 5.04
C ASP A 155 -1.83 -12.19 3.74
N LYS A 156 -1.78 -13.52 3.65
CA LYS A 156 -2.16 -14.26 2.42
C LYS A 156 -3.64 -14.14 2.06
N GLU A 157 -4.49 -13.83 3.01
CA GLU A 157 -5.95 -13.78 2.82
C GLU A 157 -6.51 -12.35 2.92
N ASN A 158 -5.65 -11.36 3.14
CA ASN A 158 -6.01 -9.95 3.33
C ASN A 158 -7.07 -9.73 4.44
N LYS A 159 -6.96 -10.50 5.52
CA LYS A 159 -7.91 -10.47 6.65
C LYS A 159 -7.37 -9.76 7.89
N ILE A 160 -6.05 -9.73 8.05
CA ILE A 160 -5.39 -9.26 9.27
C ILE A 160 -4.82 -7.84 9.14
N ALA A 161 -4.45 -7.42 7.92
CA ALA A 161 -3.85 -6.09 7.71
C ALA A 161 -4.76 -4.96 8.18
N GLY A 162 -6.05 -5.01 7.82
CA GLY A 162 -7.06 -4.04 8.27
C GLY A 162 -7.23 -4.03 9.79
N ASP A 163 -7.35 -5.21 10.41
CA ASP A 163 -7.51 -5.36 11.86
C ASP A 163 -6.28 -4.85 12.62
N MET A 164 -5.08 -5.10 12.09
CA MET A 164 -3.83 -4.58 12.63
C MET A 164 -3.82 -3.05 12.61
N MET A 165 -4.18 -2.45 11.47
CA MET A 165 -4.26 -0.99 11.32
C MET A 165 -5.28 -0.38 12.28
N ASP A 166 -6.46 -0.99 12.40
CA ASP A 166 -7.52 -0.51 13.28
C ASP A 166 -7.16 -0.66 14.77
N LEU A 167 -6.43 -1.70 15.12
CA LEU A 167 -5.89 -1.90 16.46
C LEU A 167 -4.84 -0.84 16.80
N MET A 168 -3.88 -0.61 15.90
CA MET A 168 -2.79 0.36 16.11
C MET A 168 -3.27 1.82 16.07
N THR A 169 -4.39 2.11 15.42
CA THR A 169 -5.00 3.46 15.39
C THR A 169 -6.14 3.65 16.39
N GLY A 170 -6.39 2.66 17.27
CA GLY A 170 -7.41 2.74 18.32
C GLY A 170 -8.85 2.61 17.85
N LYS A 171 -9.11 2.31 16.58
CA LYS A 171 -10.44 2.05 16.05
C LYS A 171 -10.98 0.69 16.53
N MET A 172 -10.09 -0.26 16.79
CA MET A 172 -10.42 -1.58 17.34
C MET A 172 -9.83 -1.75 18.74
N ARG A 173 -10.54 -2.51 19.60
CA ARG A 173 -10.05 -2.87 20.93
C ARG A 173 -9.39 -4.23 20.93
N CYS A 174 -8.31 -4.34 21.69
CA CYS A 174 -7.74 -5.62 22.07
C CYS A 174 -8.75 -6.40 22.94
N LYS A 175 -9.09 -7.64 22.51
CA LYS A 175 -9.98 -8.53 23.25
C LYS A 175 -9.24 -9.38 24.27
N SER A 176 -8.00 -9.74 23.95
CA SER A 176 -7.09 -10.50 24.83
C SER A 176 -5.64 -10.07 24.59
N GLY A 177 -4.78 -10.29 25.57
CA GLY A 177 -3.40 -9.86 25.53
C GLY A 177 -3.25 -8.34 25.65
N TRP A 178 -2.07 -7.83 25.37
CA TRP A 178 -1.76 -6.39 25.41
C TRP A 178 -0.63 -6.06 24.43
N ILE A 179 -0.45 -4.78 24.17
CA ILE A 179 0.64 -4.26 23.33
C ILE A 179 1.49 -3.33 24.20
N THR A 180 2.81 -3.37 24.02
CA THR A 180 3.70 -2.35 24.55
C THR A 180 4.45 -1.65 23.43
N VAL A 181 4.63 -0.36 23.57
CA VAL A 181 5.46 0.48 22.69
C VAL A 181 6.47 1.17 23.58
N ASP A 182 7.74 1.06 23.25
CA ASP A 182 8.86 1.57 24.04
C ASP A 182 8.73 1.19 25.55
N HIS A 183 8.47 -0.10 25.81
CA HIS A 183 8.23 -0.72 27.14
C HIS A 183 6.99 -0.20 27.90
N VAL A 184 6.20 0.71 27.31
CA VAL A 184 4.99 1.26 27.94
C VAL A 184 3.75 0.62 27.35
N THR A 185 2.78 0.25 28.20
CA THR A 185 1.51 -0.33 27.74
C THR A 185 0.80 0.62 26.77
N TYR A 186 0.50 0.11 25.58
CA TYR A 186 -0.19 0.82 24.50
C TYR A 186 -1.69 0.59 24.63
N THR A 187 -2.37 1.47 25.34
CA THR A 187 -3.83 1.40 25.56
C THR A 187 -4.60 1.94 24.37
N GLN A 188 -5.90 1.61 24.27
CA GLN A 188 -6.75 2.16 23.20
C GLN A 188 -6.78 3.70 23.18
N LYS A 189 -6.69 4.36 24.35
CA LYS A 189 -6.62 5.83 24.41
C LYS A 189 -5.33 6.34 23.76
N LYS A 190 -4.20 5.68 24.00
CA LYS A 190 -2.93 5.98 23.35
C LYS A 190 -2.99 5.70 21.85
N ALA A 191 -3.56 4.56 21.46
CA ALA A 191 -3.75 4.19 20.08
C ALA A 191 -4.61 5.20 19.28
N GLY A 192 -5.61 5.82 19.91
CA GLY A 192 -6.36 6.93 19.34
C GLY A 192 -5.55 8.21 19.08
N ASN A 193 -4.38 8.34 19.74
CA ASN A 193 -3.42 9.44 19.57
C ASN A 193 -2.04 8.89 19.17
N TYR A 194 -2.00 7.90 18.30
CA TYR A 194 -0.80 7.14 17.93
C TYR A 194 0.38 8.02 17.47
N LEU A 195 0.11 9.17 16.83
CA LEU A 195 1.16 10.12 16.46
C LEU A 195 1.88 10.72 17.68
N ASP A 196 1.16 10.98 18.77
CA ASP A 196 1.75 11.52 20.02
C ASP A 196 2.59 10.45 20.75
N GLU A 197 2.35 9.16 20.46
CA GLU A 197 3.13 8.03 20.96
C GLU A 197 4.32 7.67 20.02
N GLY A 198 4.60 8.50 19.01
CA GLY A 198 5.72 8.31 18.07
C GLY A 198 5.48 7.26 17.00
N ILE A 199 4.22 6.87 16.75
CA ILE A 199 3.85 5.88 15.72
C ILE A 199 3.29 6.62 14.51
N ALA A 200 3.82 6.34 13.32
CA ALA A 200 3.26 6.75 12.05
C ALA A 200 2.58 5.56 11.36
N VAL A 201 1.42 5.80 10.77
CA VAL A 201 0.66 4.77 10.05
C VAL A 201 0.38 5.25 8.64
N ILE A 202 0.93 4.56 7.64
CA ILE A 202 0.74 4.88 6.23
C ILE A 202 -0.14 3.78 5.61
N PRO A 203 -1.40 4.08 5.27
CA PRO A 203 -2.29 3.11 4.63
C PRO A 203 -1.89 2.85 3.17
N ALA A 204 -2.41 1.80 2.56
CA ALA A 204 -2.14 1.42 1.17
C ALA A 204 -2.43 2.55 0.16
N ASP A 205 -3.42 3.40 0.44
CA ASP A 205 -3.75 4.60 -0.34
C ASP A 205 -3.32 5.87 0.42
N GLY A 206 -2.04 5.93 0.79
CA GLY A 206 -1.51 6.98 1.67
C GLY A 206 -1.66 8.37 1.09
N VAL A 207 -1.43 8.56 -0.20
CA VAL A 207 -1.55 9.87 -0.88
C VAL A 207 -2.96 10.43 -0.71
N ASN A 208 -4.00 9.67 -1.10
CA ASN A 208 -5.38 10.16 -1.03
C ASN A 208 -5.93 10.27 0.41
N ARG A 209 -5.37 9.51 1.36
CA ARG A 209 -5.86 9.49 2.74
C ARG A 209 -5.13 10.43 3.68
N LEU A 210 -3.88 10.74 3.40
CA LEU A 210 -3.03 11.52 4.29
C LEU A 210 -2.67 12.90 3.75
N LEU A 211 -2.82 13.15 2.44
CA LEU A 211 -2.62 14.45 1.84
C LEU A 211 -3.96 15.13 1.54
N PHE A 212 -3.98 16.43 1.72
CA PHE A 212 -5.06 17.29 1.28
C PHE A 212 -4.75 17.76 -0.14
N LEU A 213 -5.22 17.01 -1.13
CA LEU A 213 -4.83 17.16 -2.53
C LEU A 213 -5.19 18.55 -3.12
N GLU A 214 -6.23 19.20 -2.60
CA GLU A 214 -6.66 20.55 -3.01
C GLU A 214 -5.90 21.68 -2.29
N MET A 215 -5.03 21.35 -1.33
CA MET A 215 -4.21 22.32 -0.62
C MET A 215 -2.81 22.40 -1.23
N SER A 216 -2.10 23.49 -0.96
CA SER A 216 -0.73 23.67 -1.39
C SER A 216 0.23 22.68 -0.73
N TYR A 217 1.40 22.52 -1.33
CA TYR A 217 2.49 21.71 -0.77
C TYR A 217 2.83 22.15 0.66
N MET A 218 3.01 23.45 0.84
CA MET A 218 3.37 24.03 2.14
C MET A 218 2.29 23.89 3.20
N GLU A 219 1.00 24.00 2.85
CA GLU A 219 -0.09 23.76 3.79
C GLU A 219 -0.12 22.32 4.27
N ASN A 220 0.10 21.36 3.35
CA ASN A 220 0.23 19.95 3.71
C ASN A 220 1.44 19.70 4.62
N LEU A 221 2.61 20.23 4.27
CA LEU A 221 3.85 20.06 5.03
C LEU A 221 3.73 20.63 6.46
N THR A 222 3.00 21.73 6.61
CA THR A 222 2.86 22.44 7.90
C THR A 222 1.60 22.04 8.70
N PHE A 223 0.78 21.14 8.17
CA PHE A 223 -0.55 20.82 8.73
C PHE A 223 -0.52 20.36 10.20
N LEU A 224 0.50 19.60 10.61
CA LEU A 224 0.64 19.08 11.98
C LEU A 224 1.52 19.94 12.90
N LEU A 225 1.98 21.08 12.42
CA LEU A 225 2.91 21.96 13.16
C LEU A 225 2.28 22.63 14.37
N ASP A 226 0.97 22.86 14.34
CA ASP A 226 0.19 23.39 15.47
C ASP A 226 0.35 22.50 16.71
N ARG A 227 0.37 21.16 16.56
CA ARG A 227 0.59 20.20 17.63
C ARG A 227 1.99 20.35 18.25
N LYS A 228 3.03 20.49 17.40
CA LYS A 228 4.43 20.66 17.89
C LYS A 228 4.64 22.02 18.54
N LEU A 229 4.08 23.07 17.98
CA LEU A 229 4.26 24.45 18.47
C LEU A 229 3.31 24.81 19.59
N LYS A 230 2.29 24.00 19.88
CA LYS A 230 1.19 24.28 20.83
C LYS A 230 0.54 25.66 20.58
N LYS A 231 0.45 26.06 19.32
CA LYS A 231 -0.13 27.33 18.86
C LYS A 231 -1.15 27.06 17.77
N SER A 232 -2.30 27.72 17.87
CA SER A 232 -3.40 27.59 16.92
C SER A 232 -3.11 28.23 15.55
N LEU A 233 -2.13 29.14 15.46
CA LEU A 233 -1.72 29.80 14.23
C LEU A 233 -0.21 29.73 14.09
N ILE A 234 0.26 29.33 12.90
CA ILE A 234 1.68 29.27 12.58
C ILE A 234 2.15 30.68 12.21
N PRO A 235 3.09 31.31 12.95
CA PRO A 235 3.61 32.61 12.61
C PRO A 235 4.28 32.60 11.23
N GLY A 236 4.06 33.66 10.42
CA GLY A 236 4.62 33.75 9.07
C GLY A 236 6.15 33.64 9.00
N LYS A 237 6.86 33.96 10.09
CA LYS A 237 8.32 33.75 10.17
C LYS A 237 8.69 32.26 10.17
N ILE A 238 7.91 31.41 10.88
CA ILE A 238 8.13 29.97 10.94
C ILE A 238 7.82 29.35 9.57
N TYR A 239 6.73 29.78 8.94
CA TYR A 239 6.37 29.35 7.60
C TYR A 239 7.51 29.62 6.59
N LYS A 240 8.08 30.85 6.61
CA LYS A 240 9.22 31.21 5.76
C LYS A 240 10.49 30.41 6.08
N SER A 241 10.72 30.11 7.35
CA SER A 241 11.87 29.29 7.77
C SER A 241 11.75 27.86 7.20
N ILE A 242 10.59 27.22 7.35
CA ILE A 242 10.34 25.88 6.83
C ILE A 242 10.44 25.87 5.31
N HIS A 243 9.86 26.85 4.63
CA HIS A 243 9.98 26.98 3.19
C HIS A 243 11.45 27.04 2.75
N SER A 244 12.28 27.85 3.43
CA SER A 244 13.70 27.98 3.11
C SER A 244 14.49 26.69 3.38
N GLU A 245 14.12 25.94 4.41
CA GLU A 245 14.73 24.67 4.80
C GLU A 245 14.41 23.56 3.79
N TYR A 246 13.14 23.46 3.39
CA TYR A 246 12.68 22.39 2.51
C TYR A 246 12.85 22.70 1.01
N ARG A 247 13.04 23.96 0.63
CA ARG A 247 13.28 24.37 -0.77
C ARG A 247 14.39 23.60 -1.48
N PRO A 248 15.56 23.36 -0.86
CA PRO A 248 16.63 22.56 -1.49
C PRO A 248 16.27 21.09 -1.67
N ILE A 249 15.35 20.57 -0.86
CA ILE A 249 14.93 19.15 -0.85
C ILE A 249 13.79 18.93 -1.84
N ALA A 250 12.72 19.70 -1.72
CA ALA A 250 11.52 19.57 -2.54
C ALA A 250 11.64 20.26 -3.92
N GLY A 251 12.61 21.14 -4.10
CA GLY A 251 12.75 21.90 -5.35
C GLY A 251 11.57 22.85 -5.61
N PRO A 252 11.23 23.10 -6.90
CA PRO A 252 10.17 24.04 -7.27
C PRO A 252 8.77 23.64 -6.80
N VAL A 253 8.52 22.34 -6.58
CA VAL A 253 7.18 21.84 -6.20
C VAL A 253 6.72 22.31 -4.82
N ILE A 254 7.62 22.84 -3.99
CA ILE A 254 7.27 23.43 -2.69
C ILE A 254 6.32 24.63 -2.83
N ASP A 255 6.36 25.31 -3.99
CA ASP A 255 5.50 26.46 -4.30
C ASP A 255 4.19 26.05 -4.99
N ALA A 256 3.95 24.74 -5.18
CA ALA A 256 2.75 24.27 -5.84
C ALA A 256 1.49 24.65 -5.04
N PRO A 257 0.51 25.31 -5.68
CA PRO A 257 -0.72 25.73 -5.02
C PRO A 257 -1.69 24.58 -4.75
N CYS A 258 -1.50 23.44 -5.43
CA CYS A 258 -2.37 22.29 -5.33
C CYS A 258 -1.51 21.02 -5.45
N VAL A 259 -1.59 20.13 -4.45
CA VAL A 259 -0.81 18.88 -4.43
C VAL A 259 -1.28 17.89 -5.50
N ARG A 260 -2.53 17.98 -5.94
CA ARG A 260 -3.06 17.15 -7.03
C ARG A 260 -2.28 17.33 -8.34
N ASP A 261 -1.76 18.53 -8.59
CA ASP A 261 -1.15 18.91 -9.88
C ASP A 261 0.35 18.60 -9.96
N ILE A 262 0.96 18.12 -8.87
CA ILE A 262 2.37 17.71 -8.86
C ILE A 262 2.53 16.21 -9.18
N PRO A 263 3.72 15.78 -9.68
CA PRO A 263 4.03 14.39 -9.93
C PRO A 263 3.79 13.49 -8.72
N GLN A 264 3.41 12.24 -8.95
CA GLN A 264 3.09 11.28 -7.88
C GLN A 264 4.30 11.02 -6.97
N GLU A 265 5.51 11.01 -7.53
CA GLU A 265 6.76 10.89 -6.76
C GLU A 265 6.94 12.03 -5.75
N ASP A 266 6.60 13.27 -6.14
CA ASP A 266 6.66 14.43 -5.25
C ASP A 266 5.56 14.40 -4.19
N GLN A 267 4.39 13.80 -4.51
CA GLN A 267 3.34 13.55 -3.52
C GLN A 267 3.79 12.52 -2.48
N PHE A 268 4.50 11.47 -2.88
CA PHE A 268 5.10 10.52 -1.94
C PHE A 268 6.21 11.13 -1.11
N ALA A 269 7.07 11.95 -1.72
CA ALA A 269 8.10 12.70 -0.98
C ALA A 269 7.48 13.62 0.09
N LEU A 270 6.38 14.29 -0.25
CA LEU A 270 5.62 15.12 0.71
C LEU A 270 5.07 14.30 1.88
N LEU A 271 4.58 13.07 1.66
CA LEU A 271 4.16 12.18 2.75
C LEU A 271 5.29 11.87 3.73
N TYR A 272 6.50 11.69 3.22
CA TYR A 272 7.68 11.44 4.05
C TYR A 272 8.09 12.68 4.86
N HIS A 273 7.91 13.87 4.31
CA HIS A 273 8.31 15.13 4.95
C HIS A 273 7.25 15.67 5.93
N LYS A 274 5.99 15.29 5.76
CA LYS A 274 4.86 15.69 6.61
C LYS A 274 4.87 14.99 7.96
#